data_a65f1f2bf10474245fda2fb377bb9202
#
_entry.id   a65f1f2bf10474245fda2fb377bb9202
#
_cell.length_a   1.000
_cell.length_b   1.000
_cell.length_c   1.000
_cell.angle_alpha   90.00
_cell.angle_beta   90.00
_cell.angle_gamma   90.00
#
_symmetry.space_group_name_H-M   'P 1'
#
loop_
_entity.id
_entity.type
_entity.pdbx_description
1 polymer ?
#
loop_
_entity_poly.entity_id
_entity_poly.type
_entity_poly.pdbx_seq_one_letter_code
_entity_poly.pdbx_strand_id
1 'polypeptide(L)'
;MQVKTLAYVAIGLTAFVSTYGAPAQESANASSAAHYYVTRLGSLGGSSSSGNAINDFGSPLGNSNLAGDTETHAAIWIGARPFDLGTLGGPNSAVDWPVHNRQGVIAGFAETSAMMNENWSCSAFFPTADQHVCLGFVIRDGEMKALPTLGGTNGYASGVNELGDVVGWAETTVRDSTCTPPQVFQFEAVKYSRDDRPQLLAPLGGDQDSAATALNVTGDVVGISGECNNAVGALSAQHAVIWHNGKPSLLPTFGGSGWNTPTDINERGDIVGFANMPPDIAADGSLEFNPVAFIWTKEKGTQKILPLAGDTNSIAYAINNRGQVVGQSFGGPEGARAFVWENGKATDLNAIVSGGAGLYLIYAEGIDDRGDITGQACTFVDDACVFPASPSSPTPTFLAVPQYGTYAAAGVHASVPRELVRRSLFRWGVDRPAQ
;
A
#
# COMPACT_ATOMS: atom_id res chain seq x y z
N MET A 1 -49.34 26.71 -75.46
CA MET A 1 -48.61 27.42 -76.52
C MET A 1 -47.14 27.26 -76.17
N GLN A 2 -46.52 26.24 -76.81
CA GLN A 2 -45.36 26.29 -77.71
C GLN A 2 -44.10 26.93 -76.96
N VAL A 3 -42.91 26.42 -77.00
CA VAL A 3 -42.19 25.60 -77.97
C VAL A 3 -41.02 24.89 -77.30
N LYS A 4 -40.72 23.68 -77.77
CA LYS A 4 -39.54 22.86 -77.56
C LYS A 4 -38.25 23.52 -78.00
N THR A 5 -37.13 23.28 -77.38
CA THR A 5 -35.89 23.09 -78.14
C THR A 5 -34.99 22.11 -77.41
N LEU A 6 -34.66 21.02 -78.11
CA LEU A 6 -33.58 20.05 -77.78
C LEU A 6 -32.23 20.67 -78.12
N ALA A 7 -31.22 20.35 -77.36
CA ALA A 7 -29.83 20.42 -77.81
C ALA A 7 -29.02 19.29 -77.20
N TYR A 8 -28.20 18.72 -78.05
CA TYR A 8 -27.54 17.43 -78.03
C TYR A 8 -26.34 17.27 -77.00
N VAL A 9 -26.21 16.03 -76.59
CA VAL A 9 -25.17 15.37 -75.83
C VAL A 9 -23.79 15.46 -76.48
N ALA A 10 -22.75 15.73 -75.67
CA ALA A 10 -21.38 15.31 -75.94
C ALA A 10 -20.85 14.48 -74.75
N ILE A 11 -20.65 13.20 -75.05
CA ILE A 11 -20.09 12.23 -74.12
C ILE A 11 -18.55 12.41 -74.12
N GLY A 12 -18.02 12.94 -73.05
CA GLY A 12 -16.56 12.92 -72.74
C GLY A 12 -16.28 11.80 -71.74
N LEU A 13 -15.68 10.69 -72.18
CA LEU A 13 -15.11 9.67 -71.33
C LEU A 13 -13.87 10.24 -70.67
N THR A 14 -13.95 10.62 -69.40
CA THR A 14 -12.76 10.81 -68.55
C THR A 14 -12.58 9.57 -67.65
N ALA A 15 -11.49 8.83 -67.88
CA ALA A 15 -11.06 7.71 -67.05
C ALA A 15 -10.69 8.23 -65.67
N PHE A 16 -11.50 7.89 -64.66
CA PHE A 16 -11.07 8.04 -63.24
C PHE A 16 -10.12 6.92 -62.89
N VAL A 17 -8.84 7.27 -62.75
CA VAL A 17 -7.85 6.44 -62.07
C VAL A 17 -8.14 6.55 -60.56
N SER A 18 -8.81 5.56 -59.98
CA SER A 18 -8.97 5.41 -58.55
C SER A 18 -7.65 4.96 -57.98
N THR A 19 -6.89 5.89 -57.41
CA THR A 19 -5.79 5.56 -56.49
C THR A 19 -6.44 5.07 -55.20
N TYR A 20 -6.45 3.76 -54.97
CA TYR A 20 -6.69 3.19 -53.68
C TYR A 20 -5.54 3.64 -52.79
N GLY A 21 -5.76 4.66 -51.97
CA GLY A 21 -4.93 4.97 -50.82
C GLY A 21 -5.02 3.78 -49.87
N ALA A 22 -3.91 3.13 -49.62
CA ALA A 22 -3.82 2.17 -48.53
C ALA A 22 -4.32 2.85 -47.23
N PRO A 23 -5.12 2.18 -46.38
CA PRO A 23 -5.49 2.73 -45.11
C PRO A 23 -4.19 3.04 -44.37
N ALA A 24 -4.04 4.27 -43.89
CA ALA A 24 -3.01 4.63 -42.99
C ALA A 24 -3.09 3.63 -41.79
N GLN A 25 -2.09 2.79 -41.65
CA GLN A 25 -1.93 1.96 -40.52
C GLN A 25 -1.74 2.94 -39.36
N GLU A 26 -2.81 3.18 -38.59
CA GLU A 26 -2.68 3.76 -37.28
C GLU A 26 -1.67 2.87 -36.53
N SER A 27 -0.45 3.37 -36.44
CA SER A 27 0.50 2.84 -35.47
C SER A 27 -0.16 3.07 -34.12
N ALA A 28 -0.88 2.07 -33.64
CA ALA A 28 -1.18 1.96 -32.24
C ALA A 28 0.19 2.06 -31.57
N ASN A 29 0.48 3.22 -30.98
CA ASN A 29 1.50 3.37 -29.97
C ASN A 29 1.06 2.41 -28.84
N ALA A 30 1.42 1.16 -28.97
CA ALA A 30 1.54 0.27 -27.84
C ALA A 30 2.58 0.95 -26.96
N SER A 31 2.14 1.70 -25.96
CA SER A 31 2.96 2.09 -24.84
C SER A 31 3.56 0.78 -24.37
N SER A 32 4.83 0.54 -24.68
CA SER A 32 5.55 -0.61 -24.16
C SER A 32 5.46 -0.45 -22.65
N ALA A 33 4.86 -1.42 -21.96
CA ALA A 33 4.84 -1.45 -20.50
C ALA A 33 6.26 -1.17 -20.01
N ALA A 34 6.41 -0.30 -19.02
CA ALA A 34 7.72 0.02 -18.48
C ALA A 34 8.38 -1.29 -18.05
N HIS A 35 9.64 -1.47 -18.44
CA HIS A 35 10.45 -2.57 -17.94
C HIS A 35 11.25 -2.08 -16.74
N TYR A 36 11.43 -2.90 -15.72
CA TYR A 36 12.10 -2.49 -14.49
C TYR A 36 13.42 -3.25 -14.30
N TYR A 37 14.41 -2.57 -13.78
CA TYR A 37 15.64 -3.21 -13.28
C TYR A 37 15.55 -3.36 -11.77
N VAL A 38 15.62 -4.60 -11.27
CA VAL A 38 15.51 -4.92 -9.85
C VAL A 38 16.90 -5.01 -9.22
N THR A 39 17.03 -4.36 -8.07
CA THR A 39 18.19 -4.46 -7.19
C THR A 39 17.73 -5.05 -5.85
N ARG A 40 18.41 -6.11 -5.40
CA ARG A 40 18.26 -6.61 -4.03
C ARG A 40 18.90 -5.64 -3.06
N LEU A 41 18.19 -5.28 -2.00
CA LEU A 41 18.72 -4.42 -0.94
C LEU A 41 19.22 -5.25 0.24
N GLY A 42 20.19 -4.70 0.98
CA GLY A 42 20.75 -5.34 2.18
C GLY A 42 19.78 -5.34 3.35
N SER A 43 20.08 -6.11 4.41
CA SER A 43 19.36 -6.11 5.69
C SER A 43 20.24 -5.57 6.82
N LEU A 44 19.65 -5.30 7.98
CA LEU A 44 20.35 -4.96 9.22
C LEU A 44 21.00 -6.17 9.90
N GLY A 45 21.14 -7.27 9.19
CA GLY A 45 21.81 -8.50 9.64
C GLY A 45 20.88 -9.70 9.80
N GLY A 46 19.57 -9.47 9.82
CA GLY A 46 18.57 -10.53 9.84
C GLY A 46 18.19 -11.06 8.47
N SER A 47 17.33 -12.07 8.44
CA SER A 47 16.92 -12.77 7.22
C SER A 47 15.70 -12.18 6.53
N SER A 48 15.00 -11.23 7.16
CA SER A 48 13.81 -10.58 6.60
C SER A 48 13.97 -9.06 6.60
N SER A 49 13.55 -8.44 5.50
CA SER A 49 13.38 -6.99 5.41
C SER A 49 12.27 -6.66 4.40
N SER A 50 11.61 -5.52 4.56
CA SER A 50 10.54 -5.05 3.70
C SER A 50 10.67 -3.55 3.42
N GLY A 51 10.51 -3.15 2.17
CA GLY A 51 10.40 -1.76 1.76
C GLY A 51 8.92 -1.39 1.64
N ASN A 52 8.38 -0.70 2.64
CA ASN A 52 6.95 -0.42 2.77
C ASN A 52 6.59 0.97 2.25
N ALA A 53 7.59 1.82 2.06
CA ALA A 53 7.47 3.15 1.49
C ALA A 53 8.71 3.51 0.67
N ILE A 54 8.61 4.54 -0.15
CA ILE A 54 9.73 5.14 -0.85
C ILE A 54 9.52 6.65 -0.86
N ASN A 55 10.52 7.41 -0.41
CA ASN A 55 10.44 8.86 -0.43
C ASN A 55 10.74 9.42 -1.82
N ASP A 56 10.46 10.71 -2.03
CA ASP A 56 10.66 11.36 -3.33
C ASP A 56 12.12 11.54 -3.75
N PHE A 57 13.08 11.17 -2.89
CA PHE A 57 14.49 11.01 -3.26
C PHE A 57 14.80 9.63 -3.84
N GLY A 58 13.83 8.69 -3.81
CA GLY A 58 13.97 7.30 -4.23
C GLY A 58 14.70 6.42 -3.23
N SER A 59 14.64 6.79 -1.96
CA SER A 59 15.16 5.97 -0.88
C SER A 59 14.03 5.14 -0.31
N PRO A 60 14.07 3.79 -0.41
CA PRO A 60 13.13 2.92 0.26
C PRO A 60 13.17 3.11 1.78
N LEU A 61 12.02 3.00 2.40
CA LEU A 61 11.78 3.04 3.84
C LEU A 61 10.99 1.80 4.24
N GLY A 62 11.18 1.32 5.45
CA GLY A 62 10.46 0.14 5.91
C GLY A 62 11.05 -0.43 7.17
N ASN A 63 11.19 -1.74 7.21
CA ASN A 63 11.73 -2.44 8.37
C ASN A 63 12.71 -3.55 7.97
N SER A 64 13.59 -3.91 8.88
CA SER A 64 14.54 -5.00 8.71
C SER A 64 14.82 -5.67 10.04
N ASN A 65 14.81 -7.00 10.05
CA ASN A 65 15.24 -7.76 11.21
C ASN A 65 16.72 -7.52 11.48
N LEU A 66 17.06 -7.47 12.76
CA LEU A 66 18.44 -7.51 13.24
C LEU A 66 19.00 -8.93 13.17
N ALA A 67 20.31 -9.06 13.39
CA ALA A 67 20.96 -10.37 13.44
C ALA A 67 20.31 -11.26 14.51
N GLY A 68 19.88 -12.47 14.11
CA GLY A 68 19.16 -13.39 14.99
C GLY A 68 17.65 -13.40 14.82
N ASP A 69 17.09 -12.47 14.05
CA ASP A 69 15.66 -12.40 13.68
C ASP A 69 14.66 -12.30 14.85
N THR A 70 15.13 -11.81 16.01
CA THR A 70 14.29 -11.61 17.21
C THR A 70 13.78 -10.18 17.35
N GLU A 71 14.44 -9.22 16.74
CA GLU A 71 14.11 -7.80 16.77
C GLU A 71 14.03 -7.23 15.36
N THR A 72 13.16 -6.25 15.17
CA THR A 72 12.93 -5.57 13.90
C THR A 72 13.06 -4.08 14.09
N HIS A 73 13.92 -3.43 13.30
CA HIS A 73 14.06 -1.98 13.32
C HIS A 73 13.57 -1.33 12.04
N ALA A 74 13.00 -0.14 12.18
CA ALA A 74 12.76 0.77 11.06
C ALA A 74 14.07 1.06 10.34
N ALA A 75 14.04 1.04 9.01
CA ALA A 75 15.23 1.21 8.18
C ALA A 75 14.96 2.13 6.98
N ILE A 76 15.99 2.84 6.56
CA ILE A 76 16.07 3.54 5.27
C ILE A 76 17.20 2.96 4.44
N TRP A 77 16.98 2.78 3.14
CA TRP A 77 18.02 2.33 2.22
C TRP A 77 18.55 3.49 1.39
N ILE A 78 19.87 3.69 1.44
CA ILE A 78 20.58 4.62 0.58
C ILE A 78 21.45 3.81 -0.39
N GLY A 79 21.05 3.79 -1.65
CA GLY A 79 21.48 2.75 -2.57
C GLY A 79 21.00 1.38 -2.09
N ALA A 80 21.90 0.39 -2.07
CA ALA A 80 21.57 -0.96 -1.59
C ALA A 80 21.82 -1.16 -0.07
N ARG A 81 22.29 -0.14 0.64
CA ARG A 81 22.71 -0.25 2.05
C ARG A 81 21.60 0.22 2.99
N PRO A 82 21.19 -0.61 3.97
CA PRO A 82 20.27 -0.18 5.02
C PRO A 82 20.99 0.68 6.07
N PHE A 83 20.23 1.60 6.66
CA PHE A 83 20.59 2.36 7.83
C PHE A 83 19.49 2.18 8.87
N ASP A 84 19.89 1.78 10.05
CA ASP A 84 19.03 1.62 11.20
C ASP A 84 18.54 2.98 11.70
N LEU A 85 17.23 3.12 11.84
CA LEU A 85 16.60 4.34 12.37
C LEU A 85 16.43 4.32 13.89
N GLY A 86 16.69 3.18 14.53
CA GLY A 86 16.58 3.00 15.99
C GLY A 86 15.13 2.82 16.46
N THR A 87 14.94 2.95 17.77
CA THR A 87 13.67 2.75 18.47
C THR A 87 13.40 3.88 19.47
N LEU A 88 12.28 3.83 20.17
CA LEU A 88 11.97 4.71 21.32
C LEU A 88 12.40 4.13 22.66
N GLY A 89 13.35 3.20 22.64
CA GLY A 89 13.94 2.56 23.84
C GLY A 89 13.44 1.16 24.14
N GLY A 90 12.48 0.66 23.39
CA GLY A 90 12.09 -0.75 23.34
C GLY A 90 12.83 -1.49 22.22
N PRO A 91 12.54 -2.80 21.99
CA PRO A 91 13.29 -3.62 21.05
C PRO A 91 12.92 -3.43 19.58
N ASN A 92 11.73 -2.87 19.26
CA ASN A 92 11.24 -2.88 17.89
C ASN A 92 10.79 -1.52 17.37
N SER A 93 10.90 -1.32 16.06
CA SER A 93 10.33 -0.18 15.33
C SER A 93 10.06 -0.54 13.87
N ALA A 94 9.14 0.19 13.23
CA ALA A 94 8.82 -0.01 11.81
C ALA A 94 8.32 1.27 11.12
N VAL A 95 8.48 1.33 9.81
CA VAL A 95 7.79 2.24 8.90
C VAL A 95 6.95 1.36 7.98
N ASP A 96 5.61 1.43 8.09
CA ASP A 96 4.71 0.50 7.38
C ASP A 96 3.76 1.18 6.38
N TRP A 97 3.80 2.53 6.29
CA TRP A 97 2.86 3.30 5.50
C TRP A 97 3.54 4.29 4.56
N PRO A 98 2.82 4.83 3.57
CA PRO A 98 3.40 5.76 2.60
C PRO A 98 4.05 6.99 3.24
N VAL A 99 5.24 7.33 2.79
CA VAL A 99 6.01 8.51 3.20
C VAL A 99 6.36 9.29 1.94
N HIS A 100 5.51 10.26 1.60
CA HIS A 100 5.66 11.07 0.39
C HIS A 100 6.16 12.47 0.72
N ASN A 101 7.48 12.68 0.77
CA ASN A 101 8.04 14.02 0.91
C ASN A 101 9.51 14.13 0.50
N ARG A 102 9.91 15.34 0.18
CA ARG A 102 11.30 15.75 -0.12
C ARG A 102 12.00 16.41 1.06
N GLN A 103 11.41 16.44 2.23
CA GLN A 103 12.00 17.05 3.41
C GLN A 103 12.79 16.07 4.27
N GLY A 104 12.73 14.77 3.95
CA GLY A 104 13.37 13.71 4.73
C GLY A 104 12.65 13.42 6.06
N VAL A 105 11.39 13.85 6.19
CA VAL A 105 10.57 13.50 7.35
C VAL A 105 10.12 12.05 7.21
N ILE A 106 10.29 11.27 8.27
CA ILE A 106 9.91 9.86 8.33
C ILE A 106 8.95 9.69 9.51
N ALA A 107 7.89 8.93 9.34
CA ALA A 107 6.98 8.54 10.40
C ALA A 107 6.81 7.03 10.44
N GLY A 108 6.50 6.52 11.62
CA GLY A 108 6.30 5.10 11.87
C GLY A 108 5.89 4.87 13.31
N PHE A 109 6.11 3.68 13.81
CA PHE A 109 5.83 3.33 15.19
C PHE A 109 7.00 2.57 15.82
N ALA A 110 7.16 2.70 17.11
CA ALA A 110 8.23 2.07 17.83
C ALA A 110 7.81 1.73 19.26
N GLU A 111 8.37 0.66 19.76
CA GLU A 111 8.27 0.28 21.15
C GLU A 111 9.12 1.20 22.02
N THR A 112 8.59 1.51 23.21
CA THR A 112 9.28 2.28 24.24
C THR A 112 9.86 1.33 25.29
N SER A 113 10.64 1.86 26.23
CA SER A 113 11.11 1.09 27.39
C SER A 113 10.01 0.79 28.43
N ALA A 114 8.83 1.40 28.30
CA ALA A 114 7.73 1.18 29.21
C ALA A 114 6.98 -0.10 28.85
N MET A 115 6.64 -0.90 29.87
CA MET A 115 5.77 -2.08 29.68
C MET A 115 4.31 -1.69 29.75
N MET A 116 3.48 -2.34 28.94
CA MET A 116 2.05 -2.16 29.01
C MET A 116 1.45 -2.74 30.29
N ASN A 117 0.44 -2.03 30.76
CA ASN A 117 -0.47 -2.52 31.80
C ASN A 117 -1.82 -2.99 31.24
N GLU A 118 -2.01 -2.90 29.95
CA GLU A 118 -3.19 -3.33 29.19
C GLU A 118 -2.84 -4.48 28.24
N ASN A 119 -3.81 -5.19 27.77
CA ASN A 119 -3.56 -6.41 27.01
C ASN A 119 -3.15 -6.18 25.53
N TRP A 120 -3.43 -4.99 24.96
CA TRP A 120 -3.10 -4.70 23.58
C TRP A 120 -1.83 -3.86 23.44
N SER A 121 -1.01 -4.20 22.46
CA SER A 121 0.19 -3.47 22.09
C SER A 121 0.48 -3.59 20.60
N CYS A 122 1.20 -2.65 20.02
CA CYS A 122 1.72 -2.76 18.67
C CYS A 122 2.81 -3.84 18.55
N SER A 123 3.29 -4.41 19.65
CA SER A 123 4.18 -5.58 19.63
C SER A 123 3.56 -6.75 18.86
N ALA A 124 2.21 -6.77 18.71
CA ALA A 124 1.52 -7.71 17.82
C ALA A 124 1.93 -7.59 16.34
N PHE A 125 2.52 -6.46 15.91
CA PHE A 125 3.03 -6.28 14.56
C PHE A 125 4.46 -6.79 14.38
N PHE A 126 5.16 -7.15 15.47
CA PHE A 126 6.55 -7.59 15.45
C PHE A 126 6.70 -9.11 15.60
N PRO A 127 7.85 -9.69 15.26
CA PRO A 127 8.08 -11.14 15.38
C PRO A 127 7.96 -11.66 16.82
N THR A 128 8.30 -10.83 17.79
CA THR A 128 8.21 -11.13 19.23
C THR A 128 7.21 -10.18 19.86
N ALA A 129 6.11 -10.72 20.39
CA ALA A 129 5.12 -9.94 21.14
C ALA A 129 5.59 -9.85 22.62
N ASP A 130 6.16 -8.73 23.00
CA ASP A 130 6.79 -8.53 24.33
C ASP A 130 6.07 -7.51 25.22
N GLN A 131 4.92 -6.99 24.77
CA GLN A 131 4.02 -6.11 25.51
C GLN A 131 4.63 -4.74 25.90
N HIS A 132 5.58 -4.22 25.15
CA HIS A 132 6.01 -2.84 25.32
C HIS A 132 4.93 -1.84 24.88
N VAL A 133 4.89 -0.68 25.52
CA VAL A 133 4.10 0.46 25.07
C VAL A 133 4.64 0.90 23.71
N CYS A 134 3.73 1.12 22.77
CA CYS A 134 4.04 1.51 21.43
C CYS A 134 3.57 2.92 21.15
N LEU A 135 4.44 3.75 20.59
CA LEU A 135 4.10 5.11 20.19
C LEU A 135 4.41 5.34 18.71
N GLY A 136 3.59 6.16 18.08
CA GLY A 136 3.98 6.77 16.82
C GLY A 136 5.25 7.58 17.01
N PHE A 137 6.13 7.54 16.03
CA PHE A 137 7.30 8.42 15.98
C PHE A 137 7.34 9.26 14.73
N VAL A 138 8.08 10.35 14.82
CA VAL A 138 8.51 11.13 13.66
C VAL A 138 10.01 11.37 13.74
N ILE A 139 10.70 11.26 12.60
CA ILE A 139 12.09 11.67 12.45
C ILE A 139 12.12 12.96 11.66
N ARG A 140 12.71 14.00 12.27
CA ARG A 140 12.99 15.29 11.65
C ARG A 140 14.44 15.66 11.95
N ASP A 141 15.16 16.13 10.95
CA ASP A 141 16.59 16.51 11.11
C ASP A 141 17.45 15.39 11.72
N GLY A 142 17.09 14.11 11.46
CA GLY A 142 17.81 12.93 11.94
C GLY A 142 17.51 12.54 13.39
N GLU A 143 16.60 13.21 14.08
CA GLU A 143 16.18 12.89 15.45
C GLU A 143 14.81 12.21 15.49
N MET A 144 14.74 11.01 16.09
CA MET A 144 13.48 10.31 16.34
C MET A 144 12.81 10.85 17.59
N LYS A 145 11.54 11.24 17.48
CA LYS A 145 10.72 11.72 18.60
C LYS A 145 9.40 10.98 18.66
N ALA A 146 8.99 10.60 19.88
CA ALA A 146 7.64 10.06 20.09
C ALA A 146 6.58 11.13 19.86
N LEU A 147 5.50 10.73 19.21
CA LEU A 147 4.30 11.54 19.06
C LEU A 147 3.37 11.34 20.25
N PRO A 148 2.68 12.39 20.70
CA PRO A 148 1.76 12.28 21.83
C PRO A 148 0.51 11.47 21.45
N THR A 149 -0.06 10.77 22.43
CA THR A 149 -1.36 10.12 22.32
C THR A 149 -2.50 11.12 22.58
N LEU A 150 -3.74 10.64 22.52
CA LEU A 150 -4.94 11.39 22.92
C LEU A 150 -5.30 11.19 24.42
N GLY A 151 -4.31 10.77 25.20
CA GLY A 151 -4.44 10.53 26.65
C GLY A 151 -4.46 9.06 27.04
N GLY A 152 -4.53 8.16 26.08
CA GLY A 152 -4.32 6.72 26.27
C GLY A 152 -2.83 6.35 26.23
N THR A 153 -2.55 5.06 26.11
CA THR A 153 -1.21 4.50 26.27
C THR A 153 -0.48 4.37 24.93
N ASN A 154 -1.17 3.90 23.90
CA ASN A 154 -0.56 3.55 22.61
C ASN A 154 -0.91 4.55 21.50
N GLY A 155 -0.07 4.60 20.49
CA GLY A 155 -0.26 5.37 19.27
C GLY A 155 0.57 4.82 18.12
N TYR A 156 0.25 5.31 16.93
CA TYR A 156 0.83 4.85 15.68
C TYR A 156 0.89 6.01 14.69
N ALA A 157 2.00 6.20 14.00
CA ALA A 157 2.09 7.12 12.90
C ALA A 157 2.18 6.36 11.57
N SER A 158 1.45 6.84 10.59
CA SER A 158 1.36 6.26 9.25
C SER A 158 1.90 7.22 8.20
N GLY A 159 1.04 7.93 7.46
CA GLY A 159 1.42 8.77 6.34
C GLY A 159 2.13 10.09 6.71
N VAL A 160 2.95 10.57 5.80
CA VAL A 160 3.62 11.89 5.85
C VAL A 160 3.47 12.57 4.50
N ASN A 161 3.07 13.83 4.45
CA ASN A 161 2.99 14.61 3.22
C ASN A 161 4.22 15.52 2.99
N GLU A 162 4.24 16.20 1.84
CA GLU A 162 5.29 17.16 1.46
C GLU A 162 5.42 18.36 2.40
N LEU A 163 4.41 18.68 3.20
CA LEU A 163 4.49 19.74 4.21
C LEU A 163 5.12 19.25 5.52
N GLY A 164 5.34 17.94 5.65
CA GLY A 164 5.83 17.30 6.86
C GLY A 164 4.75 17.15 7.94
N ASP A 165 3.47 17.27 7.58
CA ASP A 165 2.38 16.83 8.45
C ASP A 165 2.36 15.31 8.48
N VAL A 166 2.01 14.74 9.65
CA VAL A 166 1.95 13.30 9.89
C VAL A 166 0.53 12.92 10.27
N VAL A 167 0.07 11.76 9.85
CA VAL A 167 -1.19 11.18 10.31
C VAL A 167 -0.98 9.81 10.93
N GLY A 168 -1.98 9.34 11.65
CA GLY A 168 -1.98 8.02 12.27
C GLY A 168 -3.21 7.86 13.16
N TRP A 169 -3.05 7.14 14.25
CA TRP A 169 -4.07 6.99 15.27
C TRP A 169 -3.43 6.97 16.67
N ALA A 170 -4.22 7.30 17.67
CA ALA A 170 -3.79 7.28 19.05
C ALA A 170 -4.96 6.90 19.98
N GLU A 171 -4.64 6.16 21.03
CA GLU A 171 -5.60 5.83 22.07
C GLU A 171 -6.07 7.09 22.81
N THR A 172 -7.36 7.11 23.10
CA THR A 172 -8.02 8.11 23.93
C THR A 172 -8.02 7.67 25.41
N THR A 173 -8.63 8.48 26.28
CA THR A 173 -8.90 8.09 27.68
C THR A 173 -10.19 7.29 27.85
N VAL A 174 -10.95 7.08 26.77
CA VAL A 174 -12.26 6.43 26.82
C VAL A 174 -12.07 4.92 26.87
N ARG A 175 -12.38 4.33 28.03
CA ARG A 175 -12.54 2.88 28.16
C ARG A 175 -13.91 2.48 27.63
N ASP A 176 -13.92 1.51 26.74
CA ASP A 176 -15.14 1.04 26.13
C ASP A 176 -15.29 -0.47 26.32
N SER A 177 -16.34 -0.87 27.02
CA SER A 177 -16.64 -2.29 27.30
C SER A 177 -17.13 -3.06 26.07
N THR A 178 -17.40 -2.38 24.97
CA THR A 178 -17.77 -3.00 23.69
C THR A 178 -16.54 -3.33 22.84
N CYS A 179 -15.35 -2.85 23.23
CA CYS A 179 -14.11 -3.19 22.53
C CYS A 179 -13.88 -4.71 22.54
N THR A 180 -13.45 -5.22 21.41
CA THR A 180 -13.02 -6.62 21.30
C THR A 180 -11.66 -6.79 21.99
N PRO A 181 -11.56 -7.63 23.04
CA PRO A 181 -10.28 -7.87 23.69
C PRO A 181 -9.21 -8.36 22.70
N PRO A 182 -7.91 -7.95 22.87
CA PRO A 182 -7.36 -7.26 24.06
C PRO A 182 -7.50 -5.74 24.06
N GLN A 183 -8.17 -5.10 23.09
CA GLN A 183 -8.38 -3.66 23.11
C GLN A 183 -9.31 -3.26 24.25
N VAL A 184 -8.99 -2.17 24.96
CA VAL A 184 -9.77 -1.63 26.08
C VAL A 184 -10.06 -0.14 25.99
N PHE A 185 -9.27 0.59 25.19
CA PHE A 185 -9.48 2.00 24.88
C PHE A 185 -9.93 2.19 23.45
N GLN A 186 -10.80 3.17 23.24
CA GLN A 186 -11.04 3.68 21.89
C GLN A 186 -9.78 4.36 21.37
N PHE A 187 -9.51 4.20 20.08
CA PHE A 187 -8.48 4.95 19.38
C PHE A 187 -9.10 5.80 18.27
N GLU A 188 -8.53 6.97 18.03
CA GLU A 188 -9.02 7.88 17.03
C GLU A 188 -7.91 8.34 16.08
N ALA A 189 -8.29 8.61 14.85
CA ALA A 189 -7.42 9.17 13.85
C ALA A 189 -6.88 10.54 14.28
N VAL A 190 -5.59 10.77 14.04
CA VAL A 190 -4.89 12.00 14.44
C VAL A 190 -4.09 12.54 13.27
N LYS A 191 -4.13 13.85 13.08
CA LYS A 191 -3.18 14.60 12.28
C LYS A 191 -2.23 15.36 13.21
N TYR A 192 -0.93 15.19 13.03
CA TYR A 192 0.11 15.95 13.73
C TYR A 192 0.66 17.01 12.79
N SER A 193 0.64 18.26 13.23
CA SER A 193 1.27 19.38 12.54
C SER A 193 2.80 19.31 12.66
N ARG A 194 3.52 20.20 11.97
CA ARG A 194 5.00 20.23 12.01
C ARG A 194 5.61 20.41 13.41
N ASP A 195 4.86 20.95 14.34
CA ASP A 195 5.24 21.11 15.75
C ASP A 195 4.69 19.97 16.64
N ASP A 196 4.32 18.84 16.01
CA ASP A 196 3.87 17.60 16.62
C ASP A 196 2.62 17.73 17.50
N ARG A 197 1.82 18.78 17.28
CA ARG A 197 0.54 18.96 17.97
C ARG A 197 -0.54 18.08 17.36
N PRO A 198 -1.21 17.24 18.17
CA PRO A 198 -2.29 16.39 17.72
C PRO A 198 -3.55 17.20 17.40
N GLN A 199 -4.13 16.93 16.24
CA GLN A 199 -5.47 17.34 15.85
C GLN A 199 -6.29 16.07 15.68
N LEU A 200 -7.34 15.94 16.49
CA LEU A 200 -8.29 14.84 16.39
C LEU A 200 -9.03 14.86 15.05
N LEU A 201 -9.15 13.70 14.45
CA LEU A 201 -9.97 13.42 13.27
C LEU A 201 -11.08 12.46 13.70
N ALA A 202 -12.23 13.02 14.06
CA ALA A 202 -13.34 12.24 14.61
C ALA A 202 -13.76 11.08 13.69
N PRO A 203 -14.20 9.95 14.24
CA PRO A 203 -14.76 8.85 13.46
C PRO A 203 -16.02 9.28 12.69
N LEU A 204 -16.44 8.46 11.74
CA LEU A 204 -17.72 8.63 11.05
C LEU A 204 -18.86 8.49 12.07
N GLY A 205 -19.91 9.28 11.93
CA GLY A 205 -20.95 9.36 12.97
C GLY A 205 -21.57 8.02 13.33
N GLY A 206 -21.42 7.60 14.58
CA GLY A 206 -21.89 6.34 15.12
C GLY A 206 -20.80 5.30 15.39
N ASP A 207 -19.62 5.48 14.79
CA ASP A 207 -18.46 4.61 14.99
C ASP A 207 -17.70 4.98 16.28
N GLN A 208 -17.01 4.02 16.86
CA GLN A 208 -16.23 4.20 18.09
C GLN A 208 -14.76 4.51 17.79
N ASP A 209 -14.21 3.89 16.78
CA ASP A 209 -12.78 3.98 16.43
C ASP A 209 -12.56 4.59 15.05
N SER A 210 -11.40 5.20 14.87
CA SER A 210 -10.91 5.62 13.56
C SER A 210 -9.38 5.58 13.50
N ALA A 211 -8.82 5.39 12.30
CA ALA A 211 -7.38 5.48 12.07
C ALA A 211 -7.11 6.12 10.71
N ALA A 212 -6.18 7.06 10.65
CA ALA A 212 -5.74 7.66 9.40
C ALA A 212 -4.58 6.85 8.82
N THR A 213 -4.55 6.70 7.50
CA THR A 213 -3.53 5.92 6.77
C THR A 213 -2.59 6.82 5.96
N ALA A 214 -3.15 7.80 5.24
CA ALA A 214 -2.38 8.69 4.39
C ALA A 214 -3.00 10.09 4.30
N LEU A 215 -2.21 11.05 3.83
CA LEU A 215 -2.65 12.42 3.60
C LEU A 215 -1.89 13.06 2.44
N ASN A 216 -2.52 14.05 1.78
CA ASN A 216 -1.90 14.86 0.74
C ASN A 216 -1.61 16.30 1.22
N VAL A 217 -1.01 17.13 0.37
CA VAL A 217 -0.66 18.54 0.71
C VAL A 217 -1.88 19.44 0.87
N THR A 218 -3.03 19.10 0.29
CA THR A 218 -4.27 19.88 0.47
C THR A 218 -4.89 19.63 1.84
N GLY A 219 -4.36 18.66 2.60
CA GLY A 219 -4.81 18.29 3.94
C GLY A 219 -6.00 17.34 3.94
N ASP A 220 -6.31 16.73 2.81
CA ASP A 220 -7.22 15.59 2.76
C ASP A 220 -6.52 14.39 3.39
N VAL A 221 -7.19 13.73 4.32
CA VAL A 221 -6.72 12.55 5.04
C VAL A 221 -7.63 11.39 4.70
N VAL A 222 -7.08 10.22 4.48
CA VAL A 222 -7.85 8.99 4.27
C VAL A 222 -7.57 7.97 5.35
N GLY A 223 -8.50 7.06 5.56
CA GLY A 223 -8.35 6.00 6.55
C GLY A 223 -9.64 5.26 6.80
N ILE A 224 -9.75 4.71 8.00
CA ILE A 224 -10.83 3.80 8.41
C ILE A 224 -11.63 4.37 9.58
N SER A 225 -12.87 3.87 9.71
CA SER A 225 -13.73 4.11 10.85
C SER A 225 -14.64 2.91 11.08
N GLY A 226 -14.94 2.57 12.33
CA GLY A 226 -15.76 1.41 12.65
C GLY A 226 -15.88 1.12 14.14
N GLU A 227 -16.06 -0.15 14.45
CA GLU A 227 -16.20 -0.63 15.82
C GLU A 227 -14.86 -0.65 16.58
N CYS A 228 -14.92 -0.58 17.90
CA CYS A 228 -13.77 -0.84 18.77
C CYS A 228 -13.36 -2.33 18.66
N ASN A 229 -12.50 -2.65 17.70
CA ASN A 229 -12.19 -4.00 17.30
C ASN A 229 -10.70 -4.23 17.11
N ASN A 230 -10.01 -4.58 18.18
CA ASN A 230 -8.64 -5.10 18.23
C ASN A 230 -7.68 -4.44 17.21
N ALA A 231 -7.39 -3.16 17.39
CA ALA A 231 -6.56 -2.34 16.52
C ALA A 231 -7.18 -2.08 15.12
N VAL A 232 -6.35 -1.95 14.09
CA VAL A 232 -6.75 -1.62 12.73
C VAL A 232 -7.07 -2.87 11.91
N GLY A 233 -8.03 -2.76 11.02
CA GLY A 233 -8.49 -3.86 10.16
C GLY A 233 -9.82 -4.45 10.64
N ALA A 234 -10.26 -5.53 10.03
CA ALA A 234 -11.53 -6.19 10.35
C ALA A 234 -12.70 -5.18 10.57
N LEU A 235 -13.36 -5.23 11.71
CA LEU A 235 -14.52 -4.39 12.01
C LEU A 235 -14.16 -2.93 12.40
N SER A 236 -12.91 -2.64 12.77
CA SER A 236 -12.46 -1.24 12.90
C SER A 236 -12.36 -0.54 11.55
N ALA A 237 -12.36 -1.30 10.45
CA ALA A 237 -12.41 -0.83 9.08
C ALA A 237 -13.76 -1.16 8.41
N GLN A 238 -14.88 -0.97 9.10
CA GLN A 238 -16.21 -1.09 8.50
C GLN A 238 -16.42 -0.06 7.40
N HIS A 239 -15.92 1.15 7.62
CA HIS A 239 -16.04 2.26 6.70
C HIS A 239 -14.67 2.78 6.25
N ALA A 240 -14.49 2.90 4.95
CA ALA A 240 -13.46 3.74 4.37
C ALA A 240 -13.89 5.20 4.51
N VAL A 241 -12.99 6.08 4.97
CA VAL A 241 -13.30 7.47 5.28
C VAL A 241 -12.29 8.42 4.63
N ILE A 242 -12.79 9.59 4.21
CA ILE A 242 -11.98 10.76 3.88
C ILE A 242 -12.33 11.90 4.83
N TRP A 243 -11.32 12.51 5.46
CA TRP A 243 -11.46 13.73 6.23
C TRP A 243 -11.04 14.92 5.37
N HIS A 244 -12.01 15.75 5.01
CA HIS A 244 -11.77 17.03 4.36
C HIS A 244 -11.89 18.15 5.37
N ASN A 245 -10.82 18.93 5.59
CA ASN A 245 -10.77 19.95 6.64
C ASN A 245 -11.15 19.39 8.04
N GLY A 246 -10.72 18.18 8.36
CA GLY A 246 -10.99 17.48 9.62
C GLY A 246 -12.40 16.94 9.78
N LYS A 247 -13.26 17.02 8.76
CA LYS A 247 -14.64 16.48 8.79
C LYS A 247 -14.70 15.15 8.03
N PRO A 248 -15.13 14.05 8.68
CA PRO A 248 -15.23 12.75 8.05
C PRO A 248 -16.40 12.70 7.05
N SER A 249 -16.18 11.97 5.98
CA SER A 249 -17.22 11.54 5.05
C SER A 249 -16.91 10.12 4.56
N LEU A 250 -17.98 9.36 4.29
CA LEU A 250 -17.86 8.01 3.78
C LEU A 250 -17.20 8.02 2.40
N LEU A 251 -16.15 7.20 2.23
CA LEU A 251 -15.60 6.86 0.93
C LEU A 251 -16.31 5.60 0.43
N PRO A 252 -17.10 5.65 -0.65
CA PRO A 252 -17.80 4.48 -1.13
C PRO A 252 -16.84 3.35 -1.52
N THR A 253 -17.11 2.12 -1.07
CA THR A 253 -16.39 0.91 -1.41
C THR A 253 -17.32 -0.12 -2.09
N PHE A 254 -17.05 -1.41 -1.94
CA PHE A 254 -17.83 -2.47 -2.59
C PHE A 254 -18.94 -3.04 -1.71
N GLY A 255 -19.12 -2.51 -0.49
CA GLY A 255 -20.20 -2.91 0.42
C GLY A 255 -19.87 -4.13 1.29
N GLY A 256 -18.59 -4.47 1.44
CA GLY A 256 -18.15 -5.47 2.41
C GLY A 256 -18.33 -5.00 3.84
N SER A 257 -18.45 -5.96 4.76
CA SER A 257 -18.78 -5.73 6.19
C SER A 257 -17.59 -5.27 7.03
N GLY A 258 -16.36 -5.39 6.50
CA GLY A 258 -15.13 -4.96 7.16
C GLY A 258 -13.97 -4.90 6.18
N TRP A 259 -12.77 -4.57 6.65
CA TRP A 259 -11.56 -4.39 5.86
C TRP A 259 -11.73 -3.45 4.65
N ASN A 260 -12.50 -2.37 4.82
CA ASN A 260 -12.63 -1.31 3.82
C ASN A 260 -11.55 -0.26 4.10
N THR A 261 -10.37 -0.43 3.53
CA THR A 261 -9.17 0.32 3.94
C THR A 261 -8.57 1.10 2.76
N PRO A 262 -8.70 2.43 2.74
CA PRO A 262 -7.84 3.28 1.92
C PRO A 262 -6.41 3.18 2.45
N THR A 263 -5.44 3.02 1.56
CA THR A 263 -4.03 2.86 1.93
C THR A 263 -3.22 4.10 1.60
N ASP A 264 -3.57 4.80 0.52
CA ASP A 264 -2.81 5.95 0.04
C ASP A 264 -3.68 6.94 -0.74
N ILE A 265 -3.22 8.20 -0.79
CA ILE A 265 -3.82 9.30 -1.54
C ILE A 265 -2.73 10.14 -2.20
N ASN A 266 -2.86 10.42 -3.49
CA ASN A 266 -1.92 11.29 -4.20
C ASN A 266 -2.32 12.77 -4.14
N GLU A 267 -1.49 13.64 -4.70
CA GLU A 267 -1.70 15.09 -4.68
C GLU A 267 -2.87 15.57 -5.58
N ARG A 268 -3.40 14.70 -6.44
CA ARG A 268 -4.61 14.96 -7.21
C ARG A 268 -5.89 14.60 -6.44
N GLY A 269 -5.74 13.93 -5.28
CA GLY A 269 -6.84 13.40 -4.49
C GLY A 269 -7.37 12.06 -5.01
N ASP A 270 -6.60 11.35 -5.86
CA ASP A 270 -6.92 9.96 -6.21
C ASP A 270 -6.53 9.06 -5.03
N ILE A 271 -7.42 8.17 -4.62
CA ILE A 271 -7.28 7.33 -3.43
C ILE A 271 -7.22 5.88 -3.88
N VAL A 272 -6.29 5.11 -3.31
CA VAL A 272 -6.22 3.67 -3.51
C VAL A 272 -6.35 2.92 -2.19
N GLY A 273 -6.62 1.63 -2.29
CA GLY A 273 -6.75 0.76 -1.15
C GLY A 273 -7.35 -0.58 -1.53
N PHE A 274 -7.95 -1.22 -0.57
CA PHE A 274 -8.68 -2.47 -0.77
C PHE A 274 -9.99 -2.46 0.02
N ALA A 275 -10.93 -3.26 -0.44
CA ALA A 275 -12.20 -3.43 0.24
C ALA A 275 -12.71 -4.86 0.06
N ASN A 276 -13.32 -5.39 1.10
CA ASN A 276 -13.94 -6.70 1.04
C ASN A 276 -15.09 -6.73 0.02
N MET A 277 -15.22 -7.87 -0.62
CA MET A 277 -16.30 -8.14 -1.57
C MET A 277 -17.36 -9.03 -0.92
N PRO A 278 -18.63 -8.63 -0.93
CA PRO A 278 -19.71 -9.51 -0.53
C PRO A 278 -19.89 -10.74 -1.47
N PRO A 279 -20.32 -11.91 -0.96
CA PRO A 279 -20.51 -12.20 0.46
C PRO A 279 -19.17 -12.35 1.18
N ASP A 280 -19.03 -11.71 2.34
CA ASP A 280 -17.82 -11.73 3.16
C ASP A 280 -18.11 -12.19 4.61
N ILE A 281 -19.31 -12.74 4.84
CA ILE A 281 -19.68 -13.38 6.09
C ILE A 281 -19.85 -14.88 5.84
N ALA A 282 -19.04 -15.68 6.52
CA ALA A 282 -19.13 -17.14 6.47
C ALA A 282 -20.41 -17.67 7.10
N ALA A 283 -20.71 -18.96 6.90
CA ALA A 283 -21.91 -19.60 7.41
C ALA A 283 -21.98 -19.64 8.96
N ASP A 284 -20.84 -19.57 9.64
CA ASP A 284 -20.74 -19.49 11.10
C ASP A 284 -20.82 -18.04 11.64
N GLY A 285 -21.00 -17.05 10.76
CA GLY A 285 -21.07 -15.64 11.09
C GLY A 285 -19.71 -14.93 11.20
N SER A 286 -18.61 -15.63 10.98
CA SER A 286 -17.28 -15.01 10.94
C SER A 286 -17.08 -14.16 9.69
N LEU A 287 -16.27 -13.10 9.81
CA LEU A 287 -15.92 -12.24 8.70
C LEU A 287 -14.79 -12.89 7.89
N GLU A 288 -14.99 -13.06 6.59
CA GLU A 288 -13.99 -13.58 5.65
C GLU A 288 -13.19 -12.45 5.02
N PHE A 289 -11.86 -12.61 4.90
CA PHE A 289 -11.00 -11.66 4.21
C PHE A 289 -10.97 -11.97 2.71
N ASN A 290 -11.75 -11.21 1.96
CA ASN A 290 -11.95 -11.37 0.52
C ASN A 290 -11.76 -10.03 -0.22
N PRO A 291 -10.56 -9.44 -0.18
CA PRO A 291 -10.32 -8.09 -0.65
C PRO A 291 -10.14 -8.01 -2.16
N VAL A 292 -10.64 -6.91 -2.72
CA VAL A 292 -10.31 -6.45 -4.06
C VAL A 292 -9.77 -5.02 -3.97
N ALA A 293 -8.65 -4.78 -4.63
CA ALA A 293 -8.05 -3.45 -4.71
C ALA A 293 -8.97 -2.46 -5.42
N PHE A 294 -8.92 -1.21 -5.01
CA PHE A 294 -9.67 -0.13 -5.65
C PHE A 294 -8.81 1.10 -5.94
N ILE A 295 -9.26 1.87 -6.90
CA ILE A 295 -8.92 3.28 -7.07
C ILE A 295 -10.21 4.10 -7.04
N TRP A 296 -10.23 5.15 -6.23
CA TRP A 296 -11.30 6.13 -6.22
C TRP A 296 -10.77 7.44 -6.80
N THR A 297 -11.55 8.03 -7.70
CA THR A 297 -11.30 9.39 -8.20
C THR A 297 -12.58 10.20 -8.11
N LYS A 298 -12.46 11.50 -7.95
CA LYS A 298 -13.62 12.41 -7.88
C LYS A 298 -14.51 12.31 -9.14
N GLU A 299 -13.91 12.03 -10.27
CA GLU A 299 -14.64 11.98 -11.57
C GLU A 299 -15.38 10.67 -11.77
N LYS A 300 -14.77 9.54 -11.37
CA LYS A 300 -15.26 8.19 -11.72
C LYS A 300 -15.80 7.42 -10.53
N GLY A 301 -15.62 7.93 -9.29
CA GLY A 301 -15.92 7.16 -8.08
C GLY A 301 -14.99 5.95 -7.93
N THR A 302 -15.44 4.95 -7.18
CA THR A 302 -14.66 3.75 -6.87
C THR A 302 -14.66 2.77 -8.04
N GLN A 303 -13.48 2.39 -8.49
CA GLN A 303 -13.25 1.42 -9.54
C GLN A 303 -12.38 0.27 -9.02
N LYS A 304 -12.66 -0.96 -9.46
CA LYS A 304 -11.86 -2.14 -9.09
C LYS A 304 -10.53 -2.16 -9.83
N ILE A 305 -9.47 -2.49 -9.11
CA ILE A 305 -8.21 -2.97 -9.67
C ILE A 305 -8.26 -4.49 -9.56
N LEU A 306 -8.59 -5.14 -10.66
CA LEU A 306 -8.78 -6.59 -10.67
C LEU A 306 -7.47 -7.33 -10.36
N PRO A 307 -7.55 -8.48 -9.67
CA PRO A 307 -6.41 -9.36 -9.46
C PRO A 307 -5.76 -9.78 -10.79
N LEU A 308 -4.51 -10.18 -10.74
CA LEU A 308 -3.82 -10.80 -11.87
C LEU A 308 -4.51 -12.11 -12.28
N ALA A 309 -4.36 -12.50 -13.53
CA ALA A 309 -4.99 -13.72 -14.03
C ALA A 309 -4.62 -14.95 -13.16
N GLY A 310 -5.64 -15.69 -12.74
CA GLY A 310 -5.50 -16.86 -11.87
C GLY A 310 -5.62 -16.58 -10.38
N ASP A 311 -5.57 -15.31 -9.94
CA ASP A 311 -5.75 -14.92 -8.54
C ASP A 311 -7.19 -14.48 -8.27
N THR A 312 -7.59 -14.51 -7.01
CA THR A 312 -8.94 -14.14 -6.55
C THR A 312 -8.96 -12.80 -5.81
N ASN A 313 -7.85 -12.39 -5.23
CA ASN A 313 -7.74 -11.24 -4.35
C ASN A 313 -6.66 -10.26 -4.81
N SER A 314 -6.87 -8.99 -4.49
CA SER A 314 -5.87 -7.95 -4.70
C SER A 314 -5.92 -6.88 -3.61
N ILE A 315 -4.76 -6.28 -3.34
CA ILE A 315 -4.58 -5.13 -2.44
C ILE A 315 -3.75 -4.10 -3.18
N ALA A 316 -4.21 -2.85 -3.25
CA ALA A 316 -3.38 -1.72 -3.64
C ALA A 316 -2.76 -1.12 -2.38
N TYR A 317 -1.48 -0.79 -2.42
CA TYR A 317 -0.75 -0.22 -1.27
C TYR A 317 -0.41 1.25 -1.46
N ALA A 318 0.08 1.63 -2.63
CA ALA A 318 0.51 3.00 -2.89
C ALA A 318 0.15 3.49 -4.29
N ILE A 319 0.04 4.82 -4.43
CA ILE A 319 -0.23 5.52 -5.69
C ILE A 319 0.68 6.73 -5.82
N ASN A 320 1.29 6.92 -6.99
CA ASN A 320 2.05 8.14 -7.28
C ASN A 320 1.22 9.22 -7.98
N ASN A 321 1.80 10.41 -8.16
CA ASN A 321 1.13 11.54 -8.83
C ASN A 321 0.90 11.34 -10.33
N ARG A 322 1.45 10.29 -10.95
CA ARG A 322 1.14 9.90 -12.32
C ARG A 322 -0.08 8.96 -12.41
N GLY A 323 -0.58 8.46 -11.26
CA GLY A 323 -1.68 7.54 -11.16
C GLY A 323 -1.28 6.08 -11.40
N GLN A 324 0.01 5.77 -11.25
CA GLN A 324 0.48 4.40 -11.19
C GLN A 324 0.26 3.87 -9.78
N VAL A 325 -0.28 2.66 -9.67
CA VAL A 325 -0.62 2.00 -8.42
C VAL A 325 0.20 0.72 -8.30
N VAL A 326 0.71 0.45 -7.11
CA VAL A 326 1.40 -0.80 -6.81
C VAL A 326 0.69 -1.58 -5.72
N GLY A 327 0.90 -2.89 -5.71
CA GLY A 327 0.19 -3.73 -4.77
C GLY A 327 0.56 -5.21 -4.84
N GLN A 328 -0.35 -6.01 -4.32
CA GLN A 328 -0.25 -7.46 -4.25
C GLN A 328 -1.49 -8.11 -4.87
N SER A 329 -1.29 -9.16 -5.65
CA SER A 329 -2.32 -10.07 -6.15
C SER A 329 -2.08 -11.46 -5.59
N PHE A 330 -3.12 -12.16 -5.12
CA PHE A 330 -2.99 -13.44 -4.44
C PHE A 330 -4.27 -14.27 -4.47
N GLY A 331 -4.21 -15.48 -3.90
CA GLY A 331 -5.35 -16.40 -3.84
C GLY A 331 -5.39 -17.41 -4.97
N GLY A 332 -4.42 -17.35 -5.88
CA GLY A 332 -4.19 -18.36 -6.91
C GLY A 332 -3.13 -19.40 -6.52
N PRO A 333 -2.81 -20.31 -7.42
CA PRO A 333 -1.83 -21.39 -7.17
C PRO A 333 -0.40 -20.87 -7.01
N GLU A 334 -0.07 -19.70 -7.52
CA GLU A 334 1.25 -19.08 -7.42
C GLU A 334 1.48 -18.35 -6.09
N GLY A 335 0.45 -18.20 -5.27
CA GLY A 335 0.51 -17.57 -3.96
C GLY A 335 0.31 -16.07 -4.03
N ALA A 336 1.36 -15.28 -3.93
CA ALA A 336 1.29 -13.82 -3.98
C ALA A 336 2.28 -13.24 -4.98
N ARG A 337 1.87 -12.20 -5.71
CA ARG A 337 2.64 -11.54 -6.75
C ARG A 337 2.52 -10.03 -6.64
N ALA A 338 3.67 -9.35 -6.73
CA ALA A 338 3.69 -7.90 -6.86
C ALA A 338 3.13 -7.46 -8.21
N PHE A 339 2.29 -6.43 -8.23
CA PHE A 339 1.80 -5.84 -9.47
C PHE A 339 2.07 -4.34 -9.55
N VAL A 340 2.12 -3.83 -10.75
CA VAL A 340 1.93 -2.41 -11.07
C VAL A 340 0.68 -2.26 -11.94
N TRP A 341 -0.17 -1.30 -11.57
CA TRP A 341 -1.36 -0.95 -12.34
C TRP A 341 -1.19 0.44 -12.95
N GLU A 342 -1.50 0.54 -14.23
CA GLU A 342 -1.47 1.79 -14.97
C GLU A 342 -2.48 1.73 -16.11
N ASN A 343 -3.18 2.83 -16.36
CA ASN A 343 -4.13 2.97 -17.48
C ASN A 343 -5.19 1.86 -17.54
N GLY A 344 -5.70 1.41 -16.40
CA GLY A 344 -6.75 0.39 -16.29
C GLY A 344 -6.26 -1.05 -16.34
N LYS A 345 -4.94 -1.29 -16.35
CA LYS A 345 -4.36 -2.64 -16.44
C LYS A 345 -3.38 -2.93 -15.32
N ALA A 346 -3.61 -4.01 -14.58
CA ALA A 346 -2.62 -4.60 -13.68
C ALA A 346 -1.64 -5.48 -14.48
N THR A 347 -0.36 -5.36 -14.18
CA THR A 347 0.72 -6.13 -14.79
C THR A 347 1.57 -6.76 -13.69
N ASP A 348 1.83 -8.06 -13.79
CA ASP A 348 2.73 -8.76 -12.89
C ASP A 348 4.14 -8.18 -13.01
N LEU A 349 4.71 -7.68 -11.91
CA LEU A 349 6.06 -7.14 -11.91
C LEU A 349 7.09 -8.21 -12.28
N ASN A 350 6.88 -9.45 -11.86
CA ASN A 350 7.79 -10.56 -12.19
C ASN A 350 7.88 -10.82 -13.70
N ALA A 351 6.85 -10.44 -14.46
CA ALA A 351 6.84 -10.59 -15.92
C ALA A 351 7.57 -9.47 -16.67
N ILE A 352 7.89 -8.35 -16.02
CA ILE A 352 8.44 -7.14 -16.65
C ILE A 352 9.72 -6.62 -15.98
N VAL A 353 10.40 -7.48 -15.20
CA VAL A 353 11.66 -7.14 -14.52
C VAL A 353 12.88 -7.83 -15.14
N SER A 354 14.04 -7.21 -14.94
CA SER A 354 15.37 -7.78 -15.13
C SER A 354 16.26 -7.46 -13.93
N GLY A 355 17.41 -8.10 -13.80
CA GLY A 355 18.24 -8.00 -12.61
C GLY A 355 17.69 -8.84 -11.46
N GLY A 356 18.09 -8.57 -10.22
CA GLY A 356 17.58 -9.24 -9.03
C GLY A 356 17.67 -10.77 -9.08
N ALA A 357 18.74 -11.35 -9.62
CA ALA A 357 18.86 -12.79 -9.83
C ALA A 357 18.51 -13.59 -8.57
N GLY A 358 17.60 -14.56 -8.72
CA GLY A 358 17.12 -15.38 -7.62
C GLY A 358 16.07 -14.71 -6.72
N LEU A 359 15.45 -13.62 -7.17
CA LEU A 359 14.34 -12.98 -6.47
C LEU A 359 13.02 -13.18 -7.20
N TYR A 360 11.97 -13.37 -6.41
CA TYR A 360 10.59 -13.30 -6.83
C TYR A 360 9.86 -12.24 -5.99
N LEU A 361 9.23 -11.27 -6.67
CA LEU A 361 8.61 -10.11 -6.04
C LEU A 361 7.23 -10.50 -5.52
N ILE A 362 7.06 -10.50 -4.20
CA ILE A 362 5.83 -10.97 -3.53
C ILE A 362 4.79 -9.87 -3.46
N TYR A 363 5.22 -8.66 -3.08
CA TYR A 363 4.37 -7.47 -3.04
C TYR A 363 5.20 -6.20 -3.25
N ALA A 364 4.54 -5.16 -3.74
CA ALA A 364 5.09 -3.82 -3.93
C ALA A 364 4.27 -2.84 -3.10
N GLU A 365 4.93 -2.10 -2.19
CA GLU A 365 4.25 -1.25 -1.21
C GLU A 365 4.55 0.22 -1.34
N GLY A 366 5.64 0.59 -2.01
CA GLY A 366 5.99 1.97 -2.26
C GLY A 366 6.25 2.24 -3.73
N ILE A 367 5.78 3.38 -4.22
CA ILE A 367 6.08 3.90 -5.56
C ILE A 367 6.27 5.40 -5.49
N ASP A 368 7.36 5.92 -6.05
CA ASP A 368 7.58 7.36 -6.15
C ASP A 368 7.11 7.94 -7.50
N ASP A 369 7.21 9.26 -7.66
CA ASP A 369 6.82 9.97 -8.87
C ASP A 369 7.68 9.68 -10.10
N ARG A 370 8.84 9.08 -9.94
CA ARG A 370 9.65 8.58 -11.05
C ARG A 370 9.20 7.20 -11.50
N GLY A 371 8.43 6.50 -10.67
CA GLY A 371 7.99 5.14 -10.84
C GLY A 371 8.96 4.11 -10.27
N ASP A 372 9.89 4.54 -9.41
CA ASP A 372 10.71 3.63 -8.64
C ASP A 372 9.81 2.89 -7.63
N ILE A 373 9.91 1.57 -7.57
CA ILE A 373 9.04 0.71 -6.77
C ILE A 373 9.87 -0.05 -5.74
N THR A 374 9.35 -0.14 -4.51
CA THR A 374 9.93 -0.96 -3.45
C THR A 374 8.90 -1.92 -2.85
N GLY A 375 9.37 -2.96 -2.21
CA GLY A 375 8.54 -3.98 -1.57
C GLY A 375 9.38 -5.11 -1.00
N GLN A 376 8.78 -6.28 -0.85
CA GLN A 376 9.46 -7.48 -0.41
C GLN A 376 9.51 -8.54 -1.51
N ALA A 377 10.64 -9.22 -1.59
CA ALA A 377 10.84 -10.39 -2.43
C ALA A 377 11.14 -11.62 -1.57
N CYS A 378 11.01 -12.80 -2.15
CA CYS A 378 11.60 -14.02 -1.60
C CYS A 378 12.81 -14.45 -2.41
N THR A 379 13.65 -15.29 -1.81
CA THR A 379 14.68 -16.01 -2.55
C THR A 379 14.02 -17.11 -3.38
N PHE A 380 14.28 -17.09 -4.67
CA PHE A 380 13.68 -17.98 -5.64
C PHE A 380 14.63 -19.13 -5.94
N VAL A 381 14.21 -20.35 -5.62
CA VAL A 381 14.98 -21.59 -5.84
C VAL A 381 14.04 -22.66 -6.37
N ASP A 382 14.42 -23.32 -7.47
CA ASP A 382 13.66 -24.41 -8.07
C ASP A 382 12.17 -24.07 -8.29
N ASP A 383 11.90 -22.90 -8.87
CA ASP A 383 10.57 -22.37 -9.16
C ASP A 383 9.67 -22.17 -7.92
N ALA A 384 10.25 -21.97 -6.75
CA ALA A 384 9.52 -21.68 -5.51
C ALA A 384 10.22 -20.64 -4.63
N CYS A 385 9.44 -19.91 -3.85
CA CYS A 385 9.92 -19.12 -2.73
C CYS A 385 10.35 -20.04 -1.58
N VAL A 386 11.51 -19.77 -0.99
CA VAL A 386 11.98 -20.49 0.20
C VAL A 386 11.46 -19.80 1.45
N PHE A 387 10.79 -20.57 2.31
CA PHE A 387 10.26 -20.13 3.59
C PHE A 387 10.36 -21.26 4.65
N PRO A 388 10.61 -20.98 5.94
CA PRO A 388 10.77 -19.65 6.55
C PRO A 388 12.03 -18.93 6.09
N ALA A 389 12.01 -17.58 6.19
CA ALA A 389 13.18 -16.77 5.95
C ALA A 389 14.33 -17.20 6.88
N SER A 390 15.52 -17.26 6.35
CA SER A 390 16.74 -17.63 7.08
C SER A 390 17.93 -16.92 6.45
N PRO A 391 19.10 -16.91 7.08
CA PRO A 391 20.31 -16.34 6.47
C PRO A 391 20.68 -16.95 5.09
N SER A 392 20.32 -18.20 4.85
CA SER A 392 20.51 -18.88 3.56
C SER A 392 19.37 -18.68 2.56
N SER A 393 18.20 -18.29 3.03
CA SER A 393 16.98 -18.10 2.22
C SER A 393 16.22 -16.86 2.68
N PRO A 394 16.81 -15.66 2.54
CA PRO A 394 16.22 -14.43 3.06
C PRO A 394 15.03 -13.95 2.22
N THR A 395 14.15 -13.16 2.87
CA THR A 395 13.11 -12.38 2.21
C THR A 395 13.52 -10.91 2.21
N PRO A 396 14.24 -10.46 1.17
CA PRO A 396 14.84 -9.14 1.15
C PRO A 396 13.87 -8.07 0.63
N THR A 397 14.15 -6.83 1.00
CA THR A 397 13.67 -5.63 0.29
C THR A 397 14.24 -5.60 -1.12
N PHE A 398 13.46 -5.11 -2.07
CA PHE A 398 13.92 -4.79 -3.42
C PHE A 398 13.69 -3.32 -3.77
N LEU A 399 14.45 -2.83 -4.75
CA LEU A 399 14.20 -1.60 -5.48
C LEU A 399 14.12 -1.93 -6.96
N ALA A 400 12.98 -1.60 -7.59
CA ALA A 400 12.76 -1.75 -9.03
C ALA A 400 12.69 -0.36 -9.68
N VAL A 401 13.62 -0.07 -10.59
CA VAL A 401 13.76 1.21 -11.26
C VAL A 401 13.31 1.07 -12.71
N PRO A 402 12.38 1.93 -13.22
CA PRO A 402 11.89 1.82 -14.58
C PRO A 402 13.02 2.07 -15.61
N GLN A 403 13.05 1.23 -16.63
CA GLN A 403 13.98 1.30 -17.75
C GLN A 403 13.20 1.69 -19.00
N TYR A 404 13.69 2.70 -19.71
CA TYR A 404 13.10 3.14 -20.96
C TYR A 404 13.89 2.53 -22.13
N GLY A 405 13.26 1.65 -22.90
CA GLY A 405 13.91 0.97 -24.05
C GLY A 405 13.18 -0.32 -24.43
N THR A 406 13.70 -1.02 -25.46
CA THR A 406 13.18 -2.34 -25.86
C THR A 406 13.92 -3.45 -25.12
N TYR A 407 13.24 -4.13 -24.21
CA TYR A 407 13.77 -5.26 -23.46
C TYR A 407 12.90 -6.50 -23.71
N ALA A 408 13.54 -7.67 -23.78
CA ALA A 408 12.83 -8.95 -23.73
C ALA A 408 12.61 -9.30 -22.26
N ALA A 409 11.34 -9.30 -21.83
CA ALA A 409 10.99 -9.75 -20.49
C ALA A 409 11.08 -11.28 -20.43
N ALA A 410 11.78 -11.80 -19.43
CA ALA A 410 11.68 -13.19 -19.04
C ALA A 410 10.64 -13.28 -17.92
N GLY A 411 9.45 -13.79 -18.22
CA GLY A 411 8.44 -14.09 -17.20
C GLY A 411 8.99 -15.14 -16.23
N VAL A 412 8.87 -14.86 -14.94
CA VAL A 412 9.24 -15.78 -13.85
C VAL A 412 7.96 -16.16 -13.12
N HIS A 413 7.74 -17.45 -12.90
CA HIS A 413 6.63 -17.98 -12.13
C HIS A 413 7.18 -18.70 -10.90
N ALA A 414 6.57 -18.49 -9.74
CA ALA A 414 6.96 -19.16 -8.50
C ALA A 414 5.74 -19.57 -7.67
N SER A 415 5.89 -20.60 -6.87
CA SER A 415 4.97 -20.91 -5.79
C SER A 415 5.37 -20.16 -4.53
N VAL A 416 4.52 -19.27 -4.05
CA VAL A 416 4.73 -18.54 -2.79
C VAL A 416 4.02 -19.29 -1.66
N PRO A 417 4.74 -19.72 -0.60
CA PRO A 417 4.13 -20.38 0.54
C PRO A 417 3.01 -19.56 1.18
N ARG A 418 1.91 -20.22 1.56
CA ARG A 418 0.77 -19.57 2.21
C ARG A 418 1.16 -18.74 3.43
N GLU A 419 2.17 -19.18 4.17
CA GLU A 419 2.65 -18.46 5.35
C GLU A 419 3.29 -17.11 5.00
N LEU A 420 3.98 -16.98 3.88
CA LEU A 420 4.47 -15.67 3.41
C LEU A 420 3.32 -14.74 3.03
N VAL A 421 2.28 -15.27 2.38
CA VAL A 421 1.07 -14.52 2.07
C VAL A 421 0.39 -14.04 3.36
N ARG A 422 0.22 -14.94 4.36
CA ARG A 422 -0.32 -14.57 5.67
C ARG A 422 0.47 -13.46 6.33
N ARG A 423 1.80 -13.53 6.35
CA ARG A 423 2.64 -12.49 6.94
C ARG A 423 2.49 -11.14 6.26
N SER A 424 2.37 -11.08 4.95
CA SER A 424 2.12 -9.82 4.24
C SER A 424 0.75 -9.21 4.58
N LEU A 425 -0.20 -10.02 5.06
CA LEU A 425 -1.54 -9.60 5.47
C LEU A 425 -1.68 -9.36 6.97
N PHE A 426 -0.68 -9.76 7.77
CA PHE A 426 -0.74 -9.76 9.24
C PHE A 426 -1.03 -8.37 9.84
N ARG A 427 -0.45 -7.31 9.28
CA ARG A 427 -0.70 -5.94 9.71
C ARG A 427 -2.16 -5.48 9.52
N TRP A 428 -2.92 -6.16 8.67
CA TRP A 428 -4.34 -5.91 8.44
C TRP A 428 -5.24 -6.69 9.39
N GLY A 429 -4.67 -7.36 10.39
CA GLY A 429 -5.40 -8.19 11.33
C GLY A 429 -5.85 -9.54 10.77
N VAL A 430 -5.40 -9.92 9.58
CA VAL A 430 -5.71 -11.22 8.98
C VAL A 430 -4.90 -12.30 9.68
N ASP A 431 -5.58 -13.35 10.17
CA ASP A 431 -4.97 -14.50 10.86
C ASP A 431 -4.10 -14.14 12.09
N ARG A 432 -4.38 -13.04 12.77
CA ARG A 432 -3.73 -12.77 14.06
C ARG A 432 -4.12 -13.87 15.04
N PRO A 433 -3.14 -14.49 15.74
CA PRO A 433 -3.48 -15.37 16.84
C PRO A 433 -4.26 -14.56 17.89
N ALA A 434 -5.29 -15.14 18.46
CA ALA A 434 -5.89 -14.60 19.68
C ALA A 434 -4.76 -14.54 20.74
N GLN A 435 -4.44 -13.35 21.19
CA GLN A 435 -3.44 -13.14 22.25
C GLN A 435 -3.97 -13.61 23.59
#